data_9e7b6b974659ebade03a69a9a64e17af
#
_entry.id   9e7b6b974659ebade03a69a9a64e17af
#
_cell.length_a   1.000
_cell.length_b   1.000
_cell.length_c   1.000
_cell.angle_alpha   90.00
_cell.angle_beta   90.00
_cell.angle_gamma   90.00
#
_symmetry.space_group_name_H-M   'P 1'
#
loop_
_entity.id
_entity.type
_entity.pdbx_description
1 polymer ?
#
loop_
_entity_poly.entity_id
_entity_poly.type
_entity_poly.pdbx_seq_one_letter_code
_entity_poly.pdbx_strand_id
1 'polypeptide(L)'
;MKLYENYIENIKNVISREKVVKSMRYSTLEKGMSNFDGINTNALSERKLFSLKPLNSLEPLMQSRGKVSVQEQKLGEHPDFKHLKRTNGSEYHYITSAFIDIKNSTGLFRNYSPAVVMEITNTIQRAAIHTCVIFGGYIHRLQGDGVFVYFGGKGIQKKDSAVNALNATSFFTYFVKNDLKKVFEEEGIEDIYTRIGIDFGDDNKVLWSVAGIGECSEVTTYSLHTSLASKMQGIANANGIVVGENVKSVSFIDEVYFDWVKDSKGEIKKRYIFEDKESSFYYKALDFNWFNYLK
;
A
#
# COMPACT_ATOMS: atom_id res chain seq x y z
N MET A 1 12.07 3.61 -13.23
CA MET A 1 11.83 5.03 -12.81
C MET A 1 12.76 5.34 -11.64
N LYS A 2 13.60 6.40 -11.74
CA LYS A 2 14.65 6.73 -10.72
C LYS A 2 14.13 6.79 -9.27
N LEU A 3 12.85 7.05 -9.10
CA LEU A 3 12.19 7.13 -7.78
C LEU A 3 12.33 5.83 -6.95
N TYR A 4 12.38 4.68 -7.60
CA TYR A 4 12.37 3.36 -6.93
C TYR A 4 13.71 2.61 -7.02
N GLU A 5 14.77 3.21 -7.58
CA GLU A 5 16.09 2.55 -7.74
C GLU A 5 16.62 1.97 -6.42
N ASN A 6 16.54 2.73 -5.33
CA ASN A 6 17.03 2.28 -4.02
C ASN A 6 16.26 1.08 -3.45
N TYR A 7 14.95 0.99 -3.72
CA TYR A 7 14.14 -0.15 -3.30
C TYR A 7 14.50 -1.40 -4.10
N ILE A 8 14.67 -1.24 -5.40
CA ILE A 8 15.11 -2.31 -6.30
C ILE A 8 16.50 -2.81 -5.90
N GLU A 9 17.46 -1.92 -5.66
CA GLU A 9 18.80 -2.28 -5.22
C GLU A 9 18.78 -3.02 -3.88
N ASN A 10 17.97 -2.56 -2.92
CA ASN A 10 17.84 -3.24 -1.64
C ASN A 10 17.31 -4.67 -1.81
N ILE A 11 16.27 -4.87 -2.60
CA ILE A 11 15.70 -6.20 -2.87
C ILE A 11 16.73 -7.11 -3.56
N LYS A 12 17.44 -6.63 -4.59
CA LYS A 12 18.51 -7.40 -5.26
C LYS A 12 19.61 -7.79 -4.29
N ASN A 13 20.03 -6.88 -3.42
CA ASN A 13 21.07 -7.15 -2.41
C ASN A 13 20.64 -8.23 -1.40
N VAL A 14 19.37 -8.19 -0.96
CA VAL A 14 18.83 -9.20 -0.03
C VAL A 14 18.80 -10.58 -0.68
N ILE A 15 18.30 -10.68 -1.91
CA ILE A 15 18.22 -11.94 -2.66
C ILE A 15 19.63 -12.51 -2.93
N SER A 16 20.57 -11.66 -3.34
CA SER A 16 21.96 -12.08 -3.59
C SER A 16 22.67 -12.62 -2.34
N ARG A 17 22.45 -12.00 -1.18
CA ARG A 17 23.00 -12.49 0.11
C ARG A 17 22.46 -13.87 0.45
N GLU A 18 21.18 -14.12 0.29
CA GLU A 18 20.58 -15.43 0.56
C GLU A 18 21.14 -16.52 -0.38
N LYS A 19 21.37 -16.21 -1.66
CA LYS A 19 22.02 -17.14 -2.60
C LYS A 19 23.42 -17.51 -2.16
N VAL A 20 24.22 -16.55 -1.70
CA VAL A 20 25.57 -16.81 -1.17
C VAL A 20 25.50 -17.69 0.07
N VAL A 21 24.60 -17.42 1.03
CA VAL A 21 24.43 -18.24 2.24
C VAL A 21 24.03 -19.67 1.88
N LYS A 22 23.11 -19.85 0.94
CA LYS A 22 22.70 -21.18 0.47
C LYS A 22 23.88 -21.93 -0.19
N SER A 23 24.62 -21.28 -1.09
CA SER A 23 25.78 -21.91 -1.75
C SER A 23 26.86 -22.33 -0.75
N MET A 24 27.13 -21.53 0.28
CA MET A 24 28.05 -21.87 1.36
C MET A 24 27.58 -23.10 2.15
N ARG A 25 26.29 -23.20 2.48
CA ARG A 25 25.71 -24.35 3.17
C ARG A 25 25.82 -25.62 2.32
N TYR A 26 25.54 -25.57 1.04
CA TYR A 26 25.71 -26.74 0.14
C TYR A 26 27.16 -27.18 0.04
N SER A 27 28.12 -26.26 -0.16
CA SER A 27 29.55 -26.60 -0.24
C SER A 27 30.09 -27.19 1.06
N THR A 28 29.54 -26.81 2.20
CA THR A 28 29.92 -27.37 3.52
C THR A 28 29.36 -28.79 3.71
N LEU A 29 28.13 -29.03 3.22
CA LEU A 29 27.53 -30.37 3.26
C LEU A 29 28.22 -31.36 2.35
N GLU A 30 28.64 -30.95 1.15
CA GLU A 30 29.37 -31.79 0.19
C GLU A 30 30.77 -32.15 0.72
N LYS A 31 31.41 -31.30 1.54
CA LYS A 31 32.74 -31.55 2.12
C LYS A 31 32.73 -32.39 3.38
N GLY A 32 31.58 -32.94 3.79
CA GLY A 32 31.47 -33.90 4.90
C GLY A 32 31.93 -33.37 6.27
N MET A 33 31.92 -32.07 6.48
CA MET A 33 32.30 -31.48 7.77
C MET A 33 31.11 -31.56 8.74
N SER A 34 31.22 -32.52 9.69
CA SER A 34 30.23 -32.80 10.74
C SER A 34 30.23 -31.82 11.92
N ASN A 35 30.98 -30.73 11.88
CA ASN A 35 31.07 -29.76 12.97
C ASN A 35 30.50 -28.40 12.53
N PHE A 36 29.23 -28.21 12.82
CA PHE A 36 28.50 -26.96 12.63
C PHE A 36 28.78 -25.90 13.71
N ASP A 37 29.69 -26.12 14.65
CA ASP A 37 29.97 -25.26 15.80
C ASP A 37 30.72 -23.96 15.47
N GLY A 38 31.04 -23.71 14.20
CA GLY A 38 31.83 -22.54 13.79
C GLY A 38 31.10 -21.43 13.05
N ILE A 39 29.85 -21.64 12.61
CA ILE A 39 29.06 -20.57 11.94
C ILE A 39 28.15 -19.97 12.98
N ASN A 40 28.57 -18.84 13.54
CA ASN A 40 27.75 -18.03 14.43
C ASN A 40 26.54 -17.49 13.65
N THR A 41 25.46 -18.27 13.64
CA THR A 41 24.16 -17.84 13.05
C THR A 41 23.61 -16.60 13.76
N ASN A 42 24.04 -16.34 15.00
CA ASN A 42 23.74 -15.10 15.72
C ASN A 42 24.51 -13.91 15.13
N ALA A 43 25.70 -14.08 14.59
CA ALA A 43 26.42 -12.98 13.93
C ALA A 43 25.76 -12.54 12.61
N LEU A 44 24.95 -13.39 11.99
CA LEU A 44 24.07 -13.00 10.87
C LEU A 44 22.77 -12.33 11.36
N SER A 45 22.28 -12.69 12.55
CA SER A 45 21.14 -12.06 13.20
C SER A 45 21.50 -10.76 13.91
N GLU A 46 22.74 -10.63 14.42
CA GLU A 46 23.25 -9.44 15.12
C GLU A 46 23.87 -8.38 14.18
N ARG A 47 24.21 -8.73 12.94
CA ARG A 47 24.45 -7.68 11.94
C ARG A 47 23.14 -6.97 11.80
N LYS A 48 23.02 -5.83 12.53
CA LYS A 48 21.96 -4.85 12.45
C LYS A 48 21.06 -5.12 11.25
N LEU A 49 20.05 -5.98 11.45
CA LEU A 49 18.88 -5.99 10.64
C LEU A 49 18.46 -4.51 10.61
N PHE A 50 18.85 -3.83 9.51
CA PHE A 50 18.41 -2.47 9.26
C PHE A 50 18.91 -1.35 10.18
N SER A 51 20.12 -0.88 9.95
CA SER A 51 20.15 0.53 9.69
C SER A 51 19.65 0.71 8.24
N LEU A 52 18.36 0.62 8.03
CA LEU A 52 17.77 1.26 6.87
C LEU A 52 18.10 2.73 7.05
N LYS A 53 19.16 3.19 6.37
CA LYS A 53 19.30 4.61 6.15
C LYS A 53 17.91 5.07 5.73
N PRO A 54 17.33 6.08 6.39
CA PRO A 54 16.07 6.66 5.93
C PRO A 54 16.24 6.78 4.42
N LEU A 55 15.25 6.41 3.64
CA LEU A 55 15.35 6.50 2.19
C LEU A 55 15.32 7.98 1.82
N ASN A 56 16.46 8.64 2.06
CA ASN A 56 16.69 10.07 1.87
C ASN A 56 16.45 10.48 0.41
N SER A 57 16.36 9.54 -0.51
CA SER A 57 16.10 9.81 -1.91
C SER A 57 14.73 10.43 -2.20
N LEU A 58 13.75 10.24 -1.34
CA LEU A 58 12.41 10.84 -1.49
C LEU A 58 12.19 12.08 -0.60
N GLU A 59 12.98 12.26 0.46
CA GLU A 59 12.86 13.45 1.32
C GLU A 59 12.99 14.77 0.58
N PRO A 60 13.97 14.98 -0.35
CA PRO A 60 14.04 16.22 -1.11
C PRO A 60 12.79 16.49 -1.95
N LEU A 61 12.19 15.43 -2.52
CA LEU A 61 10.94 15.55 -3.28
C LEU A 61 9.75 15.87 -2.37
N MET A 62 9.72 15.28 -1.18
CA MET A 62 8.68 15.57 -0.17
C MET A 62 8.81 17.02 0.32
N GLN A 63 10.01 17.46 0.66
CA GLN A 63 10.28 18.84 1.10
C GLN A 63 9.94 19.85 0.02
N SER A 64 10.31 19.62 -1.25
CA SER A 64 9.98 20.49 -2.36
C SER A 64 8.47 20.66 -2.59
N ARG A 65 7.67 19.71 -2.10
CA ARG A 65 6.20 19.75 -2.14
C ARG A 65 5.57 20.24 -0.84
N GLY A 66 6.36 20.71 0.12
CA GLY A 66 5.87 21.18 1.43
C GLY A 66 5.21 20.08 2.27
N LYS A 67 5.59 18.81 2.07
CA LYS A 67 5.02 17.68 2.79
C LYS A 67 5.77 17.40 4.08
N VAL A 68 5.00 17.01 5.09
CA VAL A 68 5.52 16.60 6.41
C VAL A 68 6.36 15.34 6.26
N SER A 69 7.48 15.25 6.97
CA SER A 69 8.31 14.05 7.02
C SER A 69 7.50 12.81 7.43
N VAL A 70 7.80 11.66 6.82
CA VAL A 70 7.19 10.36 7.21
C VAL A 70 7.39 10.07 8.69
N GLN A 71 8.51 10.53 9.27
CA GLN A 71 8.84 10.31 10.68
C GLN A 71 7.89 11.00 11.67
N GLU A 72 7.12 12.00 11.22
CA GLU A 72 6.17 12.73 12.06
C GLU A 72 4.75 12.15 11.99
N GLN A 73 4.50 11.16 11.15
CA GLN A 73 3.20 10.51 11.07
C GLN A 73 3.08 9.39 12.12
N LYS A 74 2.02 9.43 12.91
CA LYS A 74 1.64 8.36 13.84
C LYS A 74 0.45 7.59 13.28
N LEU A 75 0.54 6.27 13.26
CA LEU A 75 -0.58 5.42 12.84
C LEU A 75 -1.80 5.69 13.74
N GLY A 76 -2.98 5.74 13.14
CA GLY A 76 -4.24 5.94 13.86
C GLY A 76 -4.47 7.34 14.44
N GLU A 77 -3.63 8.33 14.09
CA GLU A 77 -3.73 9.71 14.60
C GLU A 77 -3.61 10.73 13.45
N HIS A 78 -4.61 10.78 12.55
CA HIS A 78 -4.61 11.78 11.47
C HIS A 78 -4.40 13.20 12.03
N PRO A 79 -3.45 13.99 11.48
CA PRO A 79 -3.03 15.27 12.08
C PRO A 79 -4.20 16.24 12.35
N ASP A 80 -5.18 16.30 11.43
CA ASP A 80 -6.33 17.21 11.56
C ASP A 80 -7.38 16.73 12.56
N PHE A 81 -7.42 15.43 12.88
CA PHE A 81 -8.45 14.82 13.72
C PHE A 81 -7.91 14.22 15.03
N LYS A 82 -6.58 14.18 15.24
CA LYS A 82 -5.95 13.66 16.46
C LYS A 82 -6.47 14.27 17.76
N HIS A 83 -6.98 15.50 17.71
CA HIS A 83 -7.58 16.18 18.86
C HIS A 83 -8.80 15.45 19.41
N LEU A 84 -9.52 14.68 18.56
CA LEU A 84 -10.68 13.88 18.98
C LEU A 84 -10.31 12.82 20.01
N LYS A 85 -9.07 12.31 19.99
CA LYS A 85 -8.59 11.35 21.00
C LYS A 85 -8.59 11.93 22.41
N ARG A 86 -8.32 13.25 22.55
CA ARG A 86 -8.33 13.94 23.85
C ARG A 86 -9.72 14.37 24.29
N THR A 87 -10.57 14.74 23.34
CA THR A 87 -11.92 15.25 23.62
C THR A 87 -12.98 14.15 23.70
N ASN A 88 -12.63 12.92 23.25
CA ASN A 88 -13.56 11.81 23.04
C ASN A 88 -14.77 12.25 22.18
N GLY A 89 -14.50 13.14 21.23
CA GLY A 89 -15.50 13.76 20.37
C GLY A 89 -15.64 13.07 19.03
N SER A 90 -16.48 13.65 18.18
CA SER A 90 -16.63 13.25 16.79
C SER A 90 -16.82 14.47 15.91
N GLU A 91 -16.44 14.34 14.63
CA GLU A 91 -16.50 15.42 13.65
C GLU A 91 -16.80 14.86 12.27
N TYR A 92 -17.70 15.52 11.53
CA TYR A 92 -17.96 15.19 10.15
C TYR A 92 -16.96 15.89 9.24
N HIS A 93 -16.30 15.14 8.36
CA HIS A 93 -15.40 15.68 7.35
C HIS A 93 -15.11 14.64 6.27
N TYR A 94 -15.17 15.04 4.99
CA TYR A 94 -14.87 14.17 3.86
C TYR A 94 -13.47 13.58 3.92
N ILE A 95 -13.27 12.44 3.23
CA ILE A 95 -11.98 11.81 3.03
C ILE A 95 -12.01 10.88 1.83
N THR A 96 -10.86 10.69 1.17
CA THR A 96 -10.62 9.59 0.25
C THR A 96 -9.84 8.50 0.98
N SER A 97 -10.42 7.32 1.04
CA SER A 97 -9.81 6.13 1.67
C SER A 97 -9.22 5.22 0.61
N ALA A 98 -7.99 4.76 0.79
CA ALA A 98 -7.32 3.82 -0.11
C ALA A 98 -6.78 2.62 0.67
N PHE A 99 -7.13 1.42 0.24
CA PHE A 99 -6.59 0.15 0.72
C PHE A 99 -5.68 -0.44 -0.35
N ILE A 100 -4.42 -0.60 0.00
CA ILE A 100 -3.37 -1.18 -0.85
C ILE A 100 -3.00 -2.53 -0.25
N ASP A 101 -3.09 -3.60 -1.02
CA ASP A 101 -2.75 -4.94 -0.61
C ASP A 101 -1.73 -5.54 -1.57
N ILE A 102 -0.77 -6.28 -1.03
CA ILE A 102 0.29 -6.95 -1.79
C ILE A 102 -0.03 -8.42 -1.81
N LYS A 103 -0.26 -8.97 -2.98
CA LYS A 103 -0.62 -10.38 -3.15
C LYS A 103 0.56 -11.23 -3.61
N ASN A 104 0.47 -12.51 -3.24
CA ASN A 104 1.44 -13.55 -3.54
C ASN A 104 2.79 -13.40 -2.79
N SER A 105 2.89 -12.48 -1.83
CA SER A 105 4.05 -12.35 -0.95
C SER A 105 4.35 -13.64 -0.15
N THR A 106 3.30 -14.40 0.19
CA THR A 106 3.43 -15.71 0.85
C THR A 106 4.14 -16.75 -0.02
N GLY A 107 4.09 -16.62 -1.35
CA GLY A 107 4.83 -17.48 -2.28
C GLY A 107 6.35 -17.41 -2.08
N LEU A 108 6.85 -16.29 -1.58
CA LEU A 108 8.27 -16.10 -1.27
C LEU A 108 8.79 -17.11 -0.23
N PHE A 109 7.95 -17.54 0.72
CA PHE A 109 8.35 -18.53 1.73
C PHE A 109 8.70 -19.91 1.16
N ARG A 110 8.36 -20.19 -0.09
CA ARG A 110 8.77 -21.44 -0.75
C ARG A 110 10.26 -21.47 -1.02
N ASN A 111 10.88 -20.31 -1.27
CA ASN A 111 12.25 -20.20 -1.76
C ASN A 111 13.16 -19.44 -0.80
N TYR A 112 12.62 -18.68 0.16
CA TYR A 112 13.38 -17.79 1.01
C TYR A 112 13.09 -18.00 2.50
N SER A 113 14.08 -17.67 3.33
CA SER A 113 13.91 -17.68 4.78
C SER A 113 12.95 -16.58 5.23
N PRO A 114 12.29 -16.73 6.40
CA PRO A 114 11.40 -15.70 6.95
C PRO A 114 12.05 -14.31 7.04
N ALA A 115 13.35 -14.25 7.36
CA ALA A 115 14.10 -13.00 7.44
C ALA A 115 14.18 -12.30 6.07
N VAL A 116 14.46 -13.04 5.01
CA VAL A 116 14.52 -12.51 3.63
C VAL A 116 13.14 -12.09 3.14
N VAL A 117 12.11 -12.89 3.40
CA VAL A 117 10.73 -12.53 3.06
C VAL A 117 10.32 -11.24 3.75
N MET A 118 10.62 -11.10 5.04
CA MET A 118 10.38 -9.86 5.80
C MET A 118 11.10 -8.66 5.17
N GLU A 119 12.35 -8.81 4.76
CA GLU A 119 13.10 -7.72 4.12
C GLU A 119 12.48 -7.28 2.79
N ILE A 120 12.10 -8.23 1.95
CA ILE A 120 11.46 -7.95 0.66
C ILE A 120 10.11 -7.26 0.88
N THR A 121 9.24 -7.84 1.70
CA THR A 121 7.89 -7.32 1.93
C THR A 121 7.91 -5.95 2.61
N ASN A 122 8.77 -5.74 3.61
CA ASN A 122 8.95 -4.43 4.24
C ASN A 122 9.48 -3.38 3.24
N THR A 123 10.37 -3.77 2.32
CA THR A 123 10.88 -2.84 1.31
C THR A 123 9.78 -2.41 0.36
N ILE A 124 8.92 -3.33 -0.08
CA ILE A 124 7.77 -3.03 -0.94
C ILE A 124 6.75 -2.15 -0.18
N GLN A 125 6.43 -2.50 1.07
CA GLN A 125 5.52 -1.72 1.91
C GLN A 125 6.02 -0.29 2.13
N ARG A 126 7.33 -0.10 2.35
CA ARG A 126 7.94 1.24 2.45
C ARG A 126 7.84 2.03 1.15
N ALA A 127 8.01 1.38 0.00
CA ALA A 127 7.79 2.02 -1.28
C ALA A 127 6.34 2.52 -1.41
N ALA A 128 5.35 1.73 -0.96
CA ALA A 128 3.95 2.14 -0.91
C ALA A 128 3.74 3.36 0.01
N ILE A 129 4.27 3.29 1.23
CA ILE A 129 4.18 4.36 2.25
C ILE A 129 4.76 5.66 1.69
N HIS A 130 6.00 5.64 1.21
CA HIS A 130 6.67 6.84 0.70
C HIS A 130 5.94 7.42 -0.51
N THR A 131 5.46 6.56 -1.42
CA THR A 131 4.67 7.03 -2.57
C THR A 131 3.40 7.73 -2.10
N CYS A 132 2.64 7.13 -1.18
CA CYS A 132 1.43 7.74 -0.65
C CYS A 132 1.71 9.08 0.04
N VAL A 133 2.76 9.16 0.86
CA VAL A 133 3.12 10.41 1.58
C VAL A 133 3.53 11.52 0.63
N ILE A 134 4.28 11.22 -0.46
CA ILE A 134 4.62 12.21 -1.51
C ILE A 134 3.37 12.87 -2.10
N PHE A 135 2.30 12.11 -2.29
CA PHE A 135 1.02 12.61 -2.78
C PHE A 135 0.09 13.12 -1.65
N GLY A 136 0.62 13.33 -0.45
CA GLY A 136 -0.14 13.87 0.68
C GLY A 136 -1.06 12.89 1.38
N GLY A 137 -0.83 11.59 1.20
CA GLY A 137 -1.50 10.54 1.94
C GLY A 137 -1.04 10.49 3.40
N TYR A 138 -1.98 10.21 4.29
CA TYR A 138 -1.72 9.91 5.69
C TYR A 138 -1.86 8.40 5.90
N ILE A 139 -0.79 7.77 6.38
CA ILE A 139 -0.77 6.32 6.63
C ILE A 139 -1.54 6.05 7.92
N HIS A 140 -2.73 5.49 7.77
CA HIS A 140 -3.60 5.25 8.90
C HIS A 140 -3.24 3.95 9.64
N ARG A 141 -3.09 2.86 8.89
CA ARG A 141 -2.82 1.54 9.48
C ARG A 141 -2.01 0.66 8.52
N LEU A 142 -1.19 -0.22 9.11
CA LEU A 142 -0.55 -1.32 8.38
C LEU A 142 -1.35 -2.60 8.63
N GLN A 143 -1.61 -3.38 7.60
CA GLN A 143 -2.39 -4.63 7.65
C GLN A 143 -1.60 -5.74 6.96
N GLY A 144 -0.79 -6.48 7.74
CA GLY A 144 0.16 -7.42 7.15
C GLY A 144 1.16 -6.68 6.26
N ASP A 145 1.24 -7.04 4.99
CA ASP A 145 2.03 -6.36 3.96
C ASP A 145 1.27 -5.22 3.25
N GLY A 146 -0.01 -5.03 3.57
CA GLY A 146 -0.86 -3.97 3.05
C GLY A 146 -0.77 -2.66 3.82
N VAL A 147 -1.33 -1.60 3.22
CA VAL A 147 -1.36 -0.24 3.78
C VAL A 147 -2.75 0.36 3.63
N PHE A 148 -3.29 0.89 4.72
CA PHE A 148 -4.50 1.71 4.69
C PHE A 148 -4.14 3.18 4.80
N VAL A 149 -4.58 3.99 3.84
CA VAL A 149 -4.19 5.38 3.66
C VAL A 149 -5.42 6.28 3.54
N TYR A 150 -5.37 7.42 4.18
CA TYR A 150 -6.30 8.53 3.95
C TYR A 150 -5.64 9.61 3.09
N PHE A 151 -6.38 10.14 2.12
CA PHE A 151 -6.00 11.32 1.35
C PHE A 151 -7.04 12.42 1.58
N GLY A 152 -6.57 13.63 1.88
CA GLY A 152 -7.44 14.75 2.22
C GLY A 152 -7.21 15.22 3.66
N GLY A 153 -8.23 15.85 4.23
CA GLY A 153 -8.19 16.51 5.51
C GLY A 153 -8.51 18.00 5.39
N LYS A 154 -8.42 18.73 6.52
CA LYS A 154 -8.73 20.17 6.57
C LYS A 154 -7.78 20.95 5.66
N GLY A 155 -8.32 21.83 4.84
CA GLY A 155 -7.54 22.65 3.91
C GLY A 155 -7.14 21.98 2.58
N ILE A 156 -7.45 20.71 2.37
CA ILE A 156 -7.26 20.04 1.08
C ILE A 156 -8.61 20.04 0.32
N GLN A 157 -8.61 20.30 -0.97
CA GLN A 157 -9.85 20.25 -1.75
C GLN A 157 -10.29 18.79 -1.99
N LYS A 158 -11.60 18.55 -2.04
CA LYS A 158 -12.18 17.23 -2.29
C LYS A 158 -11.62 16.58 -3.56
N LYS A 159 -11.54 17.37 -4.65
CA LYS A 159 -10.93 16.95 -5.90
C LYS A 159 -9.49 16.48 -5.70
N ASP A 160 -8.68 17.28 -5.01
CA ASP A 160 -7.26 16.98 -4.84
C ASP A 160 -7.05 15.73 -3.97
N SER A 161 -7.93 15.47 -3.00
CA SER A 161 -7.88 14.24 -2.20
C SER A 161 -8.04 12.99 -3.07
N ALA A 162 -8.99 12.99 -3.99
CA ALA A 162 -9.23 11.88 -4.91
C ALA A 162 -8.12 11.75 -5.96
N VAL A 163 -7.70 12.86 -6.59
CA VAL A 163 -6.62 12.87 -7.60
C VAL A 163 -5.30 12.40 -6.98
N ASN A 164 -4.97 12.84 -5.78
CA ASN A 164 -3.76 12.42 -5.07
C ASN A 164 -3.77 10.91 -4.75
N ALA A 165 -4.93 10.36 -4.36
CA ALA A 165 -5.08 8.93 -4.15
C ALA A 165 -4.85 8.13 -5.45
N LEU A 166 -5.46 8.57 -6.56
CA LEU A 166 -5.30 7.95 -7.87
C LEU A 166 -3.84 8.03 -8.35
N ASN A 167 -3.19 9.18 -8.22
CA ASN A 167 -1.79 9.35 -8.57
C ASN A 167 -0.88 8.42 -7.75
N ALA A 168 -0.98 8.47 -6.42
CA ALA A 168 -0.15 7.66 -5.53
C ALA A 168 -0.25 6.16 -5.86
N THR A 169 -1.47 5.68 -5.99
CA THR A 169 -1.74 4.26 -6.24
C THR A 169 -1.32 3.83 -7.64
N SER A 170 -1.48 4.68 -8.65
CA SER A 170 -1.02 4.43 -10.01
C SER A 170 0.50 4.32 -10.10
N PHE A 171 1.22 5.27 -9.50
CA PHE A 171 2.70 5.25 -9.47
C PHE A 171 3.23 4.03 -8.72
N PHE A 172 2.62 3.67 -7.59
CA PHE A 172 3.02 2.48 -6.85
C PHE A 172 2.73 1.19 -7.63
N THR A 173 1.56 1.10 -8.27
CA THR A 173 1.23 -0.06 -9.11
C THR A 173 2.16 -0.18 -10.31
N TYR A 174 2.56 0.95 -10.92
CA TYR A 174 3.57 0.96 -11.98
C TYR A 174 4.90 0.36 -11.51
N PHE A 175 5.38 0.77 -10.34
CA PHE A 175 6.61 0.23 -9.74
C PHE A 175 6.53 -1.29 -9.56
N VAL A 176 5.46 -1.79 -8.96
CA VAL A 176 5.30 -3.24 -8.73
C VAL A 176 5.20 -4.01 -10.03
N LYS A 177 4.36 -3.54 -10.98
CA LYS A 177 4.09 -4.23 -12.23
C LYS A 177 5.26 -4.23 -13.22
N ASN A 178 6.10 -3.19 -13.21
CA ASN A 178 7.14 -3.03 -14.22
C ASN A 178 8.55 -3.13 -13.63
N ASP A 179 8.86 -2.36 -12.59
CA ASP A 179 10.23 -2.29 -12.08
C ASP A 179 10.55 -3.50 -11.17
N LEU A 180 9.65 -3.82 -10.24
CA LEU A 180 9.82 -4.96 -9.32
C LEU A 180 9.68 -6.30 -10.04
N LYS A 181 8.71 -6.42 -10.96
CA LYS A 181 8.50 -7.63 -11.74
C LYS A 181 9.76 -8.06 -12.49
N LYS A 182 10.49 -7.13 -13.11
CA LYS A 182 11.76 -7.46 -13.80
C LYS A 182 12.78 -8.09 -12.86
N VAL A 183 12.90 -7.57 -11.63
CA VAL A 183 13.80 -8.15 -10.62
C VAL A 183 13.40 -9.58 -10.28
N PHE A 184 12.11 -9.82 -10.11
CA PHE A 184 11.61 -11.14 -9.74
C PHE A 184 11.73 -12.15 -10.89
N GLU A 185 11.50 -11.74 -12.14
CA GLU A 185 11.73 -12.56 -13.32
C GLU A 185 13.23 -12.94 -13.46
N GLU A 186 14.16 -11.98 -13.28
CA GLU A 186 15.60 -12.21 -13.29
C GLU A 186 16.04 -13.20 -12.20
N GLU A 187 15.35 -13.21 -11.06
CA GLU A 187 15.66 -14.03 -9.90
C GLU A 187 14.86 -15.35 -9.84
N GLY A 188 13.98 -15.60 -10.81
CA GLY A 188 13.11 -16.79 -10.85
C GLY A 188 12.07 -16.83 -9.72
N ILE A 189 11.62 -15.66 -9.26
CA ILE A 189 10.61 -15.52 -8.20
C ILE A 189 9.24 -15.37 -8.83
N GLU A 190 8.22 -15.96 -8.21
CA GLU A 190 6.82 -15.76 -8.60
C GLU A 190 6.43 -14.28 -8.50
N ASP A 191 5.61 -13.82 -9.45
CA ASP A 191 5.14 -12.44 -9.50
C ASP A 191 4.37 -12.05 -8.24
N ILE A 192 4.79 -10.94 -7.65
CA ILE A 192 4.02 -10.20 -6.66
C ILE A 192 3.20 -9.13 -7.39
N TYR A 193 1.99 -8.89 -6.94
CA TYR A 193 1.13 -7.88 -7.53
C TYR A 193 0.31 -7.13 -6.48
N THR A 194 -0.15 -5.93 -6.84
CA THR A 194 -1.02 -5.11 -6.00
C THR A 194 -2.49 -5.39 -6.28
N ARG A 195 -3.33 -5.14 -5.28
CA ARG A 195 -4.78 -4.94 -5.42
C ARG A 195 -5.17 -3.73 -4.60
N ILE A 196 -5.82 -2.78 -5.24
CA ILE A 196 -6.09 -1.49 -4.64
C ILE A 196 -7.58 -1.18 -4.75
N GLY A 197 -8.14 -0.69 -3.63
CA GLY A 197 -9.51 -0.18 -3.58
C GLY A 197 -9.52 1.23 -3.04
N ILE A 198 -10.24 2.15 -3.71
CA ILE A 198 -10.32 3.57 -3.34
C ILE A 198 -11.76 4.02 -3.33
N ASP A 199 -12.18 4.72 -2.27
CA ASP A 199 -13.46 5.40 -2.30
C ASP A 199 -13.42 6.76 -1.60
N PHE A 200 -14.33 7.64 -2.02
CA PHE A 200 -14.51 8.98 -1.48
C PHE A 200 -15.83 9.07 -0.73
N GLY A 201 -15.74 9.45 0.55
CA GLY A 201 -16.91 9.82 1.35
C GLY A 201 -16.98 11.33 1.55
N ASP A 202 -18.16 11.91 1.28
CA ASP A 202 -18.39 13.34 1.45
C ASP A 202 -18.61 13.73 2.93
N ASP A 203 -18.62 15.04 3.24
CA ASP A 203 -18.68 15.59 4.60
C ASP A 203 -19.78 14.97 5.47
N ASN A 204 -20.99 14.80 4.92
CA ASN A 204 -22.10 14.21 5.65
C ASN A 204 -22.13 12.67 5.66
N LYS A 205 -21.11 12.02 5.09
CA LYS A 205 -21.02 10.56 4.96
C LYS A 205 -19.80 9.96 5.68
N VAL A 206 -18.97 10.81 6.29
CA VAL A 206 -17.78 10.40 7.01
C VAL A 206 -17.76 11.04 8.39
N LEU A 207 -17.96 10.22 9.42
CA LEU A 207 -17.83 10.63 10.82
C LEU A 207 -16.46 10.18 11.34
N TRP A 208 -15.62 11.13 11.68
CA TRP A 208 -14.38 10.90 12.40
C TRP A 208 -14.66 10.76 13.89
N SER A 209 -14.14 9.73 14.54
CA SER A 209 -14.27 9.50 15.95
C SER A 209 -13.19 8.55 16.48
N VAL A 210 -13.16 8.38 17.78
CA VAL A 210 -12.27 7.43 18.44
C VAL A 210 -12.88 6.03 18.37
N ALA A 211 -12.09 5.06 17.93
CA ALA A 211 -12.38 3.64 18.02
C ALA A 211 -11.44 2.99 19.04
N GLY A 212 -11.95 2.02 19.80
CA GLY A 212 -11.16 1.30 20.80
C GLY A 212 -11.21 1.92 22.18
N ILE A 213 -10.25 1.55 23.04
CA ILE A 213 -10.19 1.95 24.45
C ILE A 213 -8.73 2.12 24.90
N GLY A 214 -8.45 3.17 25.65
CA GLY A 214 -7.13 3.45 26.21
C GLY A 214 -6.03 3.50 25.14
N GLU A 215 -4.92 2.82 25.37
CA GLU A 215 -3.83 2.72 24.40
C GLU A 215 -4.20 1.90 23.15
N CYS A 216 -5.20 1.03 23.26
CA CYS A 216 -5.76 0.28 22.12
C CYS A 216 -6.83 1.11 21.39
N SER A 217 -6.58 2.40 21.15
CA SER A 217 -7.50 3.30 20.49
C SER A 217 -6.85 4.08 19.35
N GLU A 218 -7.65 4.40 18.34
CA GLU A 218 -7.24 5.20 17.19
C GLU A 218 -8.34 6.19 16.81
N VAL A 219 -7.98 7.26 16.11
CA VAL A 219 -8.93 8.16 15.48
C VAL A 219 -9.17 7.67 14.05
N THR A 220 -10.36 7.19 13.77
CA THR A 220 -10.72 6.57 12.49
C THR A 220 -12.05 7.11 11.97
N THR A 221 -12.46 6.64 10.79
CA THR A 221 -13.71 7.03 10.15
C THR A 221 -14.80 5.96 10.30
N TYR A 222 -15.98 6.39 10.65
CA TYR A 222 -17.21 5.61 10.52
C TYR A 222 -17.90 6.05 9.23
N SER A 223 -17.69 5.27 8.16
CA SER A 223 -18.16 5.60 6.82
C SER A 223 -18.41 4.35 5.99
N LEU A 224 -19.55 4.35 5.27
CA LEU A 224 -19.81 3.34 4.25
C LEU A 224 -18.67 3.33 3.20
N HIS A 225 -18.24 4.51 2.76
CA HIS A 225 -17.24 4.66 1.69
C HIS A 225 -15.87 4.10 2.10
N THR A 226 -15.43 4.32 3.34
CA THR A 226 -14.19 3.69 3.85
C THR A 226 -14.31 2.16 3.83
N SER A 227 -15.46 1.62 4.25
CA SER A 227 -15.72 0.18 4.21
C SER A 227 -15.77 -0.37 2.79
N LEU A 228 -16.35 0.39 1.85
CA LEU A 228 -16.43 0.00 0.44
C LEU A 228 -15.06 0.00 -0.24
N ALA A 229 -14.18 0.95 0.08
CA ALA A 229 -12.80 0.96 -0.42
C ALA A 229 -12.08 -0.36 -0.10
N SER A 230 -12.22 -0.88 1.12
CA SER A 230 -11.67 -2.20 1.50
C SER A 230 -12.28 -3.35 0.69
N LYS A 231 -13.61 -3.34 0.46
CA LYS A 231 -14.28 -4.35 -0.37
C LYS A 231 -13.85 -4.28 -1.83
N MET A 232 -13.66 -3.07 -2.38
CA MET A 232 -13.15 -2.84 -3.74
C MET A 232 -11.76 -3.42 -3.93
N GLN A 233 -10.88 -3.26 -2.93
CA GLN A 233 -9.57 -3.90 -2.93
C GLN A 233 -9.71 -5.42 -3.09
N GLY A 234 -10.69 -6.05 -2.43
CA GLY A 234 -10.94 -7.49 -2.51
C GLY A 234 -11.35 -7.99 -3.90
N ILE A 235 -12.03 -7.18 -4.72
CA ILE A 235 -12.45 -7.54 -6.08
C ILE A 235 -11.49 -7.07 -7.18
N ALA A 236 -10.49 -6.28 -6.85
CA ALA A 236 -9.51 -5.81 -7.82
C ALA A 236 -8.75 -6.97 -8.48
N ASN A 237 -8.43 -6.83 -9.75
CA ASN A 237 -7.55 -7.74 -10.47
C ASN A 237 -6.09 -7.58 -10.03
N ALA A 238 -5.21 -8.49 -10.45
CA ALA A 238 -3.77 -8.32 -10.26
C ALA A 238 -3.28 -7.00 -10.90
N ASN A 239 -2.63 -6.17 -10.09
CA ASN A 239 -2.22 -4.81 -10.45
C ASN A 239 -3.39 -3.91 -10.90
N GLY A 240 -4.60 -4.19 -10.40
CA GLY A 240 -5.80 -3.41 -10.66
C GLY A 240 -6.06 -2.38 -9.54
N ILE A 241 -6.69 -1.27 -9.93
CA ILE A 241 -7.19 -0.23 -9.03
C ILE A 241 -8.70 -0.14 -9.24
N VAL A 242 -9.47 -0.48 -8.21
CA VAL A 242 -10.93 -0.38 -8.24
C VAL A 242 -11.36 0.81 -7.41
N VAL A 243 -12.23 1.63 -7.96
CA VAL A 243 -12.68 2.87 -7.34
C VAL A 243 -14.20 2.92 -7.25
N GLY A 244 -14.70 3.64 -6.24
CA GLY A 244 -16.12 3.98 -6.15
C GLY A 244 -16.53 5.09 -7.12
N GLU A 245 -17.81 5.11 -7.52
CA GLU A 245 -18.32 6.13 -8.42
C GLU A 245 -18.16 7.56 -7.88
N ASN A 246 -18.08 7.76 -6.56
CA ASN A 246 -17.79 9.06 -5.97
C ASN A 246 -16.38 9.56 -6.32
N VAL A 247 -15.39 8.66 -6.40
CA VAL A 247 -14.01 9.02 -6.82
C VAL A 247 -14.03 9.54 -8.26
N LYS A 248 -14.71 8.85 -9.18
CA LYS A 248 -14.91 9.31 -10.55
C LYS A 248 -15.53 10.72 -10.56
N SER A 249 -16.62 10.91 -9.81
CA SER A 249 -17.37 12.17 -9.80
C SER A 249 -16.55 13.33 -9.23
N VAL A 250 -15.84 13.13 -8.12
CA VAL A 250 -15.13 14.22 -7.41
C VAL A 250 -13.79 14.57 -8.03
N SER A 251 -13.13 13.61 -8.70
CA SER A 251 -11.80 13.83 -9.30
C SER A 251 -11.85 14.68 -10.56
N PHE A 252 -12.97 14.72 -11.25
CA PHE A 252 -13.12 15.34 -12.59
C PHE A 252 -12.13 14.81 -13.63
N ILE A 253 -11.65 13.59 -13.43
CA ILE A 253 -10.83 12.87 -14.41
C ILE A 253 -11.76 12.35 -15.51
N ASP A 254 -11.26 12.36 -16.76
CA ASP A 254 -12.01 11.91 -17.92
C ASP A 254 -12.56 10.49 -17.71
N GLU A 255 -13.82 10.30 -18.05
CA GLU A 255 -14.49 9.02 -17.85
C GLU A 255 -13.94 7.88 -18.71
N VAL A 256 -13.14 8.17 -19.73
CA VAL A 256 -12.42 7.18 -20.54
C VAL A 256 -11.48 6.31 -19.70
N TYR A 257 -11.06 6.79 -18.54
CA TYR A 257 -10.20 6.02 -17.62
C TYR A 257 -10.98 5.11 -16.66
N PHE A 258 -12.31 5.07 -16.71
CA PHE A 258 -13.15 4.28 -15.82
C PHE A 258 -14.01 3.29 -16.60
N ASP A 259 -13.95 2.01 -16.25
CA ASP A 259 -14.77 0.95 -16.86
C ASP A 259 -15.35 0.06 -15.75
N TRP A 260 -16.21 -0.88 -16.13
CA TRP A 260 -16.68 -1.91 -15.21
C TRP A 260 -15.55 -2.88 -14.83
N VAL A 261 -15.56 -3.31 -13.57
CA VAL A 261 -14.61 -4.35 -13.12
C VAL A 261 -14.93 -5.66 -13.84
N LYS A 262 -14.02 -6.13 -14.68
CA LYS A 262 -14.17 -7.34 -15.49
C LYS A 262 -13.28 -8.47 -14.97
N ASP A 263 -13.74 -9.71 -15.12
CA ASP A 263 -12.93 -10.90 -14.85
C ASP A 263 -11.98 -11.22 -16.03
N SER A 264 -11.28 -12.36 -15.93
CA SER A 264 -10.34 -12.83 -16.99
C SER A 264 -11.03 -13.19 -18.30
N LYS A 265 -12.36 -13.39 -18.29
CA LYS A 265 -13.16 -13.66 -19.50
C LYS A 265 -13.77 -12.39 -20.09
N GLY A 266 -13.56 -11.22 -19.47
CA GLY A 266 -14.12 -9.95 -19.89
C GLY A 266 -15.55 -9.71 -19.40
N GLU A 267 -16.09 -10.58 -18.55
CA GLU A 267 -17.41 -10.42 -17.98
C GLU A 267 -17.37 -9.50 -16.76
N ILE A 268 -18.44 -8.73 -16.51
CA ILE A 268 -18.51 -7.83 -15.36
C ILE A 268 -18.55 -8.66 -14.08
N LYS A 269 -17.51 -8.58 -13.26
CA LYS A 269 -17.38 -9.30 -11.99
C LYS A 269 -18.50 -8.95 -11.02
N LYS A 270 -18.70 -7.66 -10.83
CA LYS A 270 -19.67 -7.12 -9.89
C LYS A 270 -20.04 -5.70 -10.29
N ARG A 271 -21.30 -5.49 -10.68
CA ARG A 271 -21.78 -4.16 -11.11
C ARG A 271 -21.88 -3.19 -9.93
N TYR A 272 -22.45 -3.66 -8.82
CA TYR A 272 -22.60 -2.86 -7.61
C TYR A 272 -21.80 -3.47 -6.45
N ILE A 273 -21.01 -2.65 -5.78
CA ILE A 273 -20.25 -3.08 -4.59
C ILE A 273 -21.12 -3.07 -3.33
N PHE A 274 -22.17 -2.26 -3.37
CA PHE A 274 -23.18 -2.16 -2.33
C PHE A 274 -24.57 -1.99 -2.97
N GLU A 275 -25.56 -2.69 -2.45
CA GLU A 275 -26.95 -2.66 -2.87
C GLU A 275 -27.85 -2.60 -1.64
N ASP A 276 -28.66 -1.57 -1.55
CA ASP A 276 -29.78 -1.45 -0.63
C ASP A 276 -31.08 -1.37 -1.43
N LYS A 277 -31.79 -2.48 -1.48
CA LYS A 277 -33.03 -2.61 -2.27
C LYS A 277 -34.19 -1.82 -1.65
N GLU A 278 -34.20 -1.64 -0.32
CA GLU A 278 -35.27 -0.92 0.37
C GLU A 278 -35.22 0.56 0.06
N SER A 279 -34.01 1.16 0.09
CA SER A 279 -33.81 2.57 -0.27
C SER A 279 -33.54 2.79 -1.77
N SER A 280 -33.52 1.73 -2.58
CA SER A 280 -33.14 1.77 -4.00
C SER A 280 -31.75 2.40 -4.23
N PHE A 281 -30.84 2.24 -3.27
CA PHE A 281 -29.47 2.75 -3.36
C PHE A 281 -28.52 1.67 -3.89
N TYR A 282 -27.90 1.96 -5.03
CA TYR A 282 -26.96 1.07 -5.73
C TYR A 282 -25.65 1.80 -5.96
N TYR A 283 -24.55 1.30 -5.38
CA TYR A 283 -23.26 1.95 -5.46
C TYR A 283 -22.29 1.17 -6.35
N LYS A 284 -21.71 1.83 -7.35
CA LYS A 284 -20.89 1.22 -8.39
C LYS A 284 -19.43 1.11 -7.97
N ALA A 285 -18.80 0.01 -8.39
CA ALA A 285 -17.36 -0.17 -8.39
C ALA A 285 -16.85 -0.14 -9.84
N LEU A 286 -15.82 0.67 -10.09
CA LEU A 286 -15.24 0.89 -11.41
C LEU A 286 -13.75 0.51 -11.41
N ASP A 287 -13.29 -0.13 -12.47
CA ASP A 287 -11.86 -0.33 -12.72
C ASP A 287 -11.26 0.97 -13.24
N PHE A 288 -10.17 1.40 -12.65
CA PHE A 288 -9.44 2.60 -13.06
C PHE A 288 -8.28 2.24 -13.96
N ASN A 289 -8.32 2.68 -15.21
CA ASN A 289 -7.27 2.43 -16.20
C ASN A 289 -6.04 3.30 -15.93
N TRP A 290 -5.39 3.02 -14.80
CA TRP A 290 -4.23 3.74 -14.29
C TRP A 290 -3.06 3.77 -15.27
N PHE A 291 -2.91 2.72 -16.10
CA PHE A 291 -1.79 2.64 -17.04
C PHE A 291 -1.90 3.66 -18.18
N ASN A 292 -3.09 3.83 -18.74
CA ASN A 292 -3.34 4.86 -19.75
C ASN A 292 -3.40 6.26 -19.13
N TYR A 293 -3.83 6.37 -17.88
CA TYR A 293 -3.84 7.62 -17.14
C TYR A 293 -2.42 8.17 -16.87
N LEU A 294 -1.41 7.31 -16.73
CA LEU A 294 -0.01 7.71 -16.51
C LEU A 294 0.76 8.05 -17.82
N LYS A 295 0.22 7.76 -19.00
CA LYS A 295 0.81 8.09 -20.30
C LYS A 295 0.56 9.53 -20.69
#